data_14a2f2481735c1f85d26ac04e7165771
#
_entry.id   14a2f2481735c1f85d26ac04e7165771
#
_cell.length_a   1.000
_cell.length_b   1.000
_cell.length_c   1.000
_cell.angle_alpha   90.00
_cell.angle_beta   90.00
_cell.angle_gamma   90.00
#
_symmetry.space_group_name_H-M   'P 1'
#
loop_
_entity.id
_entity.type
_entity.pdbx_description
1 polymer ?
#
loop_
_entity_poly.entity_id
_entity_poly.type
_entity_poly.pdbx_seq_one_letter_code
_entity_poly.pdbx_strand_id
1 'polypeptide(L)'
;MAADRAATLFMERNMTDKERLPRHVAVIMDGNGRWAQKNKVSRLAGHNAGMLAMKEIIKRADVLGIKYLTVYAFSTENWKRSQEEVGGIFGLLVKYVASELKELNENNVKVAVLGDLKKIPRSAQASIDKALSTTGENDGLHFNIALNYGSRQEIARAARRLAGRVLSGEMDLCEIDEAAVSRDLYTGEENGFIPDPDLIIRTSGEERISNFLLWQAAYSELTFTDSLWPYFTPDEFEQIICDYAQRERRFGGR
;
A
#
# COMPACT_ATOMS: atom_id res chain seq x y z
N MET A 1 -3.69 -25.55 15.84
CA MET A 1 -2.87 -26.77 15.61
C MET A 1 -3.21 -27.53 14.33
N ALA A 2 -4.49 -27.86 14.01
CA ALA A 2 -4.82 -28.54 12.75
C ALA A 2 -4.80 -27.59 11.53
N ALA A 3 -5.30 -26.37 11.69
CA ALA A 3 -5.27 -25.33 10.65
C ALA A 3 -3.83 -24.88 10.31
N ASP A 4 -2.95 -24.72 11.33
CA ASP A 4 -1.54 -24.40 11.11
C ASP A 4 -0.79 -25.50 10.35
N ARG A 5 -1.11 -26.77 10.63
CA ARG A 5 -0.51 -27.90 9.90
C ARG A 5 -0.99 -28.00 8.46
N ALA A 6 -2.26 -27.68 8.20
CA ALA A 6 -2.81 -27.66 6.84
C ALA A 6 -2.22 -26.51 6.02
N ALA A 7 -2.10 -25.31 6.61
CA ALA A 7 -1.42 -24.16 6.01
C ALA A 7 0.06 -24.45 5.75
N THR A 8 0.77 -25.05 6.71
CA THR A 8 2.19 -25.43 6.56
C THR A 8 2.38 -26.51 5.48
N LEU A 9 1.53 -27.54 5.42
CA LEU A 9 1.58 -28.58 4.39
C LEU A 9 1.16 -28.07 3.00
N PHE A 10 0.24 -27.09 2.94
CA PHE A 10 -0.15 -26.43 1.70
C PHE A 10 0.98 -25.51 1.22
N MET A 11 1.64 -24.79 2.13
CA MET A 11 2.85 -24.02 1.85
C MET A 11 4.00 -24.89 1.35
N GLU A 12 4.29 -26.00 2.02
CA GLU A 12 5.36 -26.92 1.60
C GLU A 12 5.12 -27.50 0.20
N ARG A 13 3.87 -27.73 -0.19
CA ARG A 13 3.50 -28.20 -1.53
C ARG A 13 3.54 -27.12 -2.61
N ASN A 14 3.28 -25.86 -2.29
CA ASN A 14 3.24 -24.74 -3.24
C ASN A 14 4.48 -23.84 -3.17
N MET A 15 5.30 -23.92 -2.11
CA MET A 15 6.56 -23.16 -1.93
C MET A 15 7.73 -23.67 -2.80
N THR A 16 7.56 -24.69 -3.60
CA THR A 16 8.57 -25.08 -4.59
C THR A 16 8.78 -24.03 -5.68
N ASP A 17 7.93 -22.99 -5.72
CA ASP A 17 8.00 -21.94 -6.76
C ASP A 17 7.83 -20.54 -6.14
N LYS A 18 8.76 -20.14 -5.26
CA LYS A 18 8.83 -18.75 -4.70
C LYS A 18 8.89 -17.69 -5.81
N GLU A 19 9.31 -18.04 -7.00
CA GLU A 19 9.38 -17.17 -8.17
C GLU A 19 7.99 -16.80 -8.72
N ARG A 20 6.93 -17.53 -8.33
CA ARG A 20 5.55 -17.25 -8.75
C ARG A 20 4.76 -16.35 -7.80
N LEU A 21 5.27 -16.12 -6.59
CA LEU A 21 4.60 -15.21 -5.65
C LEU A 21 4.73 -13.76 -6.11
N PRO A 22 3.73 -12.91 -5.86
CA PRO A 22 3.85 -11.49 -6.18
C PRO A 22 4.95 -10.87 -5.30
N ARG A 23 5.87 -10.15 -5.94
CA ARG A 23 6.91 -9.43 -5.23
C ARG A 23 6.36 -8.18 -4.53
N HIS A 24 5.39 -7.52 -5.17
CA HIS A 24 4.72 -6.34 -4.67
C HIS A 24 3.20 -6.51 -4.69
N VAL A 25 2.59 -6.37 -3.52
CA VAL A 25 1.13 -6.37 -3.35
C VAL A 25 0.67 -4.99 -2.91
N ALA A 26 -0.33 -4.45 -3.60
CA ALA A 26 -0.96 -3.19 -3.22
C ALA A 26 -2.41 -3.44 -2.77
N VAL A 27 -2.86 -2.75 -1.70
CA VAL A 27 -4.17 -2.99 -1.09
C VAL A 27 -4.97 -1.70 -0.96
N ILE A 28 -6.18 -1.70 -1.51
CA ILE A 28 -7.19 -0.67 -1.27
C ILE A 28 -8.06 -1.13 -0.11
N MET A 29 -7.81 -0.57 1.06
CA MET A 29 -8.43 -0.92 2.36
C MET A 29 -9.83 -0.31 2.48
N ASP A 30 -10.80 -0.82 1.70
CA ASP A 30 -12.17 -0.30 1.70
C ASP A 30 -13.09 -1.09 2.66
N GLY A 31 -14.11 -0.41 3.18
CA GLY A 31 -15.15 -1.04 4.00
C GLY A 31 -15.18 -0.64 5.48
N ASN A 32 -14.23 0.16 5.99
CA ASN A 32 -14.19 0.58 7.41
C ASN A 32 -15.52 1.25 7.86
N GLY A 33 -16.07 2.14 7.04
CA GLY A 33 -17.33 2.82 7.35
C GLY A 33 -18.54 1.88 7.31
N ARG A 34 -18.60 0.96 6.34
CA ARG A 34 -19.66 -0.06 6.23
C ARG A 34 -19.59 -1.05 7.40
N TRP A 35 -18.39 -1.43 7.80
CA TRP A 35 -18.16 -2.25 8.98
C TRP A 35 -18.67 -1.55 10.25
N ALA A 36 -18.35 -0.27 10.44
CA ALA A 36 -18.82 0.51 11.59
C ALA A 36 -20.36 0.57 11.65
N GLN A 37 -21.01 0.81 10.51
CA GLN A 37 -22.47 0.82 10.40
C GLN A 37 -23.08 -0.54 10.75
N LYS A 38 -22.51 -1.64 10.20
CA LYS A 38 -22.97 -3.01 10.46
C LYS A 38 -22.86 -3.39 11.94
N ASN A 39 -21.79 -2.93 12.60
CA ASN A 39 -21.53 -3.20 14.02
C ASN A 39 -22.11 -2.13 14.97
N LYS A 40 -22.84 -1.12 14.44
CA LYS A 40 -23.48 -0.04 15.22
C LYS A 40 -22.48 0.74 16.09
N VAL A 41 -21.30 0.99 15.58
CA VAL A 41 -20.21 1.76 16.23
C VAL A 41 -19.84 3.00 15.42
N SER A 42 -19.02 3.88 15.99
CA SER A 42 -18.56 5.10 15.30
C SER A 42 -17.67 4.75 14.08
N ARG A 43 -17.64 5.64 13.08
CA ARG A 43 -16.72 5.50 11.93
C ARG A 43 -15.26 5.40 12.36
N LEU A 44 -14.87 6.14 13.42
CA LEU A 44 -13.53 6.08 13.98
C LEU A 44 -13.21 4.70 14.56
N ALA A 45 -14.18 4.03 15.19
CA ALA A 45 -14.02 2.64 15.63
C ALA A 45 -13.80 1.69 14.46
N GLY A 46 -14.48 1.92 13.31
CA GLY A 46 -14.23 1.17 12.08
C GLY A 46 -12.82 1.39 11.52
N HIS A 47 -12.33 2.62 11.52
CA HIS A 47 -10.94 2.92 11.13
C HIS A 47 -9.93 2.27 12.07
N ASN A 48 -10.18 2.29 13.39
CA ASN A 48 -9.33 1.60 14.35
C ASN A 48 -9.31 0.08 14.15
N ALA A 49 -10.45 -0.54 13.88
CA ALA A 49 -10.52 -1.97 13.52
C ALA A 49 -9.74 -2.27 12.22
N GLY A 50 -9.80 -1.36 11.25
CA GLY A 50 -9.00 -1.46 10.02
C GLY A 50 -7.49 -1.36 10.25
N MET A 51 -7.04 -0.59 11.25
CA MET A 51 -5.61 -0.54 11.62
C MET A 51 -5.14 -1.87 12.23
N LEU A 52 -6.00 -2.53 13.02
CA LEU A 52 -5.68 -3.86 13.56
C LEU A 52 -5.59 -4.92 12.45
N ALA A 53 -6.53 -4.91 11.50
CA ALA A 53 -6.46 -5.79 10.33
C ALA A 53 -5.17 -5.55 9.53
N MET A 54 -4.79 -4.28 9.30
CA MET A 54 -3.56 -3.93 8.60
C MET A 54 -2.32 -4.53 9.27
N LYS A 55 -2.24 -4.48 10.61
CA LYS A 55 -1.13 -5.08 11.37
C LYS A 55 -0.98 -6.58 11.07
N GLU A 56 -2.08 -7.31 11.08
CA GLU A 56 -2.06 -8.75 10.81
C GLU A 56 -1.70 -9.07 9.35
N ILE A 57 -2.13 -8.23 8.40
CA ILE A 57 -1.74 -8.37 6.98
C ILE A 57 -0.26 -8.07 6.75
N ILE A 58 0.32 -7.06 7.43
CA ILE A 58 1.76 -6.78 7.37
C ILE A 58 2.56 -8.02 7.83
N LYS A 59 2.19 -8.60 8.97
CA LYS A 59 2.84 -9.81 9.49
C LYS A 59 2.73 -10.99 8.52
N ARG A 60 1.54 -11.21 7.94
CA ARG A 60 1.33 -12.30 6.99
C ARG A 60 2.13 -12.06 5.70
N ALA A 61 2.18 -10.84 5.18
CA ALA A 61 2.97 -10.49 4.00
C ALA A 61 4.46 -10.79 4.20
N ASP A 62 5.01 -10.44 5.38
CA ASP A 62 6.40 -10.72 5.75
C ASP A 62 6.66 -12.24 5.81
N VAL A 63 5.80 -13.00 6.49
CA VAL A 63 5.88 -14.48 6.58
C VAL A 63 5.83 -15.13 5.18
N LEU A 64 5.00 -14.62 4.28
CA LEU A 64 4.89 -15.11 2.89
C LEU A 64 6.10 -14.72 2.02
N GLY A 65 6.98 -13.84 2.52
CA GLY A 65 8.16 -13.37 1.79
C GLY A 65 7.85 -12.31 0.73
N ILE A 66 6.68 -11.66 0.81
CA ILE A 66 6.34 -10.48 0.00
C ILE A 66 7.38 -9.39 0.30
N LYS A 67 7.93 -8.77 -0.76
CA LYS A 67 8.98 -7.76 -0.59
C LYS A 67 8.44 -6.34 -0.44
N TYR A 68 7.30 -6.06 -1.06
CA TYR A 68 6.67 -4.73 -1.02
C TYR A 68 5.18 -4.89 -0.74
N LEU A 69 4.70 -4.17 0.27
CA LEU A 69 3.28 -4.07 0.59
C LEU A 69 2.89 -2.59 0.57
N THR A 70 2.05 -2.18 -0.37
CA THR A 70 1.55 -0.80 -0.45
C THR A 70 0.09 -0.74 -0.04
N VAL A 71 -0.25 0.12 0.92
CA VAL A 71 -1.64 0.29 1.38
C VAL A 71 -2.17 1.69 1.06
N TYR A 72 -3.44 1.78 0.62
CA TYR A 72 -4.11 3.05 0.37
C TYR A 72 -4.77 3.55 1.66
N ALA A 73 -4.04 4.33 2.45
CA ALA A 73 -4.48 4.78 3.77
C ALA A 73 -5.36 6.04 3.73
N PHE A 74 -5.03 7.03 2.86
CA PHE A 74 -5.79 8.26 2.74
C PHE A 74 -5.64 8.87 1.34
N SER A 75 -6.76 8.93 0.61
CA SER A 75 -6.79 9.53 -0.73
C SER A 75 -6.97 11.06 -0.67
N THR A 76 -6.57 11.76 -1.74
CA THR A 76 -6.82 13.20 -1.88
C THR A 76 -8.32 13.53 -1.87
N GLU A 77 -9.18 12.62 -2.26
CA GLU A 77 -10.64 12.77 -2.23
C GLU A 77 -11.20 12.71 -0.80
N ASN A 78 -10.47 12.08 0.14
CA ASN A 78 -10.91 11.93 1.54
C ASN A 78 -10.95 13.26 2.31
N TRP A 79 -10.29 14.31 1.82
CA TRP A 79 -10.42 15.66 2.39
C TRP A 79 -11.86 16.22 2.32
N LYS A 80 -12.73 15.64 1.48
CA LYS A 80 -14.17 15.99 1.42
C LYS A 80 -14.99 15.43 2.59
N ARG A 81 -14.41 14.55 3.42
CA ARG A 81 -15.05 14.01 4.63
C ARG A 81 -15.15 15.09 5.73
N SER A 82 -15.91 14.81 6.77
CA SER A 82 -15.99 15.72 7.91
C SER A 82 -14.62 15.95 8.56
N GLN A 83 -14.39 17.14 9.10
CA GLN A 83 -13.15 17.48 9.79
C GLN A 83 -12.88 16.54 10.98
N GLU A 84 -13.94 16.10 11.67
CA GLU A 84 -13.87 15.12 12.76
C GLU A 84 -13.33 13.77 12.26
N GLU A 85 -13.85 13.24 11.15
CA GLU A 85 -13.39 11.97 10.58
C GLU A 85 -11.94 12.09 10.11
N VAL A 86 -11.59 13.16 9.39
CA VAL A 86 -10.22 13.40 8.92
C VAL A 86 -9.24 13.53 10.10
N GLY A 87 -9.58 14.34 11.10
CA GLY A 87 -8.76 14.49 12.31
C GLY A 87 -8.60 13.18 13.06
N GLY A 88 -9.67 12.39 13.16
CA GLY A 88 -9.66 11.07 13.77
C GLY A 88 -8.73 10.07 13.05
N ILE A 89 -8.74 10.06 11.72
CA ILE A 89 -7.85 9.19 10.92
C ILE A 89 -6.38 9.54 11.17
N PHE A 90 -6.01 10.84 11.13
CA PHE A 90 -4.63 11.25 11.44
C PHE A 90 -4.26 11.01 12.90
N GLY A 91 -5.19 11.15 13.84
CA GLY A 91 -4.99 10.77 15.24
C GLY A 91 -4.70 9.27 15.41
N LEU A 92 -5.41 8.41 14.69
CA LEU A 92 -5.14 6.97 14.67
C LEU A 92 -3.77 6.65 14.06
N LEU A 93 -3.37 7.33 12.98
CA LEU A 93 -2.04 7.17 12.39
C LEU A 93 -0.94 7.48 13.41
N VAL A 94 -1.03 8.62 14.11
CA VAL A 94 -0.07 8.99 15.16
C VAL A 94 0.00 7.92 16.26
N LYS A 95 -1.17 7.46 16.73
CA LYS A 95 -1.27 6.42 17.75
C LYS A 95 -0.65 5.09 17.26
N TYR A 96 -0.96 4.70 16.03
CA TYR A 96 -0.45 3.46 15.44
C TYR A 96 1.09 3.50 15.32
N VAL A 97 1.65 4.58 14.79
CA VAL A 97 3.11 4.74 14.73
C VAL A 97 3.72 4.65 16.13
N ALA A 98 3.12 5.31 17.13
CA ALA A 98 3.64 5.27 18.49
C ALA A 98 3.62 3.86 19.10
N SER A 99 2.62 3.04 18.79
CA SER A 99 2.49 1.68 19.35
C SER A 99 3.28 0.62 18.57
N GLU A 100 3.36 0.74 17.24
CA GLU A 100 3.85 -0.34 16.38
C GLU A 100 5.28 -0.14 15.85
N LEU A 101 5.79 1.10 15.92
CA LEU A 101 7.10 1.43 15.32
C LEU A 101 8.24 0.54 15.83
N LYS A 102 8.23 0.22 17.13
CA LYS A 102 9.23 -0.65 17.73
C LYS A 102 9.17 -2.06 17.12
N GLU A 103 7.97 -2.65 17.03
CA GLU A 103 7.77 -3.98 16.47
C GLU A 103 8.12 -4.01 14.97
N LEU A 104 7.73 -3.00 14.20
CA LEU A 104 8.09 -2.88 12.78
C LEU A 104 9.61 -2.85 12.59
N ASN A 105 10.31 -2.06 13.41
CA ASN A 105 11.77 -1.96 13.32
C ASN A 105 12.47 -3.27 13.74
N GLU A 106 12.02 -3.92 14.82
CA GLU A 106 12.57 -5.21 15.28
C GLU A 106 12.34 -6.33 14.26
N ASN A 107 11.25 -6.26 13.47
CA ASN A 107 10.97 -7.19 12.37
C ASN A 107 11.61 -6.77 11.04
N ASN A 108 12.56 -5.84 11.05
CA ASN A 108 13.27 -5.38 9.86
C ASN A 108 12.35 -4.81 8.74
N VAL A 109 11.19 -4.25 9.10
CA VAL A 109 10.26 -3.62 8.15
C VAL A 109 10.74 -2.21 7.84
N LYS A 110 10.89 -1.89 6.55
CA LYS A 110 11.20 -0.54 6.05
C LYS A 110 9.91 0.19 5.72
N VAL A 111 9.67 1.34 6.35
CA VAL A 111 8.50 2.17 6.09
C VAL A 111 8.83 3.22 5.02
N ALA A 112 7.92 3.39 4.05
CA ALA A 112 7.93 4.49 3.09
C ALA A 112 6.54 5.14 3.00
N VAL A 113 6.48 6.40 2.57
CA VAL A 113 5.20 7.11 2.41
C VAL A 113 5.11 7.71 1.02
N LEU A 114 4.02 7.39 0.32
CA LEU A 114 3.70 7.88 -1.01
C LEU A 114 2.62 8.96 -0.90
N GLY A 115 2.92 10.20 -1.32
CA GLY A 115 1.95 11.27 -1.34
C GLY A 115 2.47 12.64 -0.90
N ASP A 116 1.60 13.65 -0.92
CA ASP A 116 1.95 15.02 -0.53
C ASP A 116 1.74 15.25 0.97
N LEU A 117 2.83 15.21 1.73
CA LEU A 117 2.81 15.36 3.19
C LEU A 117 2.65 16.81 3.66
N LYS A 118 2.74 17.81 2.76
CA LYS A 118 2.68 19.23 3.14
C LYS A 118 1.32 19.66 3.72
N LYS A 119 0.25 18.94 3.37
CA LYS A 119 -1.13 19.27 3.79
C LYS A 119 -1.61 18.52 5.02
N ILE A 120 -0.87 17.52 5.48
CA ILE A 120 -1.28 16.72 6.65
C ILE A 120 -0.94 17.43 7.97
N PRO A 121 -1.61 17.12 9.08
CA PRO A 121 -1.34 17.73 10.37
C PRO A 121 0.12 17.57 10.82
N ARG A 122 0.72 18.59 11.44
CA ARG A 122 2.13 18.56 11.87
C ARG A 122 2.46 17.38 12.80
N SER A 123 1.53 17.00 13.69
CA SER A 123 1.72 15.83 14.55
C SER A 123 1.85 14.53 13.78
N ALA A 124 1.08 14.38 12.69
CA ALA A 124 1.18 13.22 11.79
C ALA A 124 2.48 13.27 10.99
N GLN A 125 2.91 14.45 10.48
CA GLN A 125 4.21 14.62 9.83
C GLN A 125 5.36 14.16 10.75
N ALA A 126 5.41 14.68 11.99
CA ALA A 126 6.45 14.30 12.96
C ALA A 126 6.47 12.79 13.26
N SER A 127 5.29 12.13 13.32
CA SER A 127 5.21 10.69 13.51
C SER A 127 5.73 9.92 12.29
N ILE A 128 5.43 10.40 11.09
CA ILE A 128 5.95 9.83 9.83
C ILE A 128 7.46 9.98 9.78
N ASP A 129 7.99 11.19 10.00
CA ASP A 129 9.44 11.45 10.00
C ASP A 129 10.18 10.53 10.97
N LYS A 130 9.59 10.32 12.16
CA LYS A 130 10.11 9.35 13.13
C LYS A 130 10.09 7.91 12.60
N ALA A 131 9.01 7.50 11.94
CA ALA A 131 8.93 6.15 11.37
C ALA A 131 9.97 5.95 10.26
N LEU A 132 10.07 6.90 9.32
CA LEU A 132 11.03 6.87 8.22
C LEU A 132 12.47 6.82 8.74
N SER A 133 12.84 7.68 9.71
CA SER A 133 14.20 7.70 10.26
C SER A 133 14.54 6.46 11.08
N THR A 134 13.57 5.89 11.81
CA THR A 134 13.80 4.70 12.63
C THR A 134 13.98 3.43 11.78
N THR A 135 13.25 3.33 10.65
CA THR A 135 13.24 2.11 9.82
C THR A 135 14.03 2.26 8.52
N GLY A 136 14.73 3.37 8.34
CA GLY A 136 15.39 3.73 7.07
C GLY A 136 16.44 2.73 6.61
N GLU A 137 17.17 2.12 7.54
CA GLU A 137 18.23 1.15 7.25
C GLU A 137 17.71 -0.31 7.13
N ASN A 138 16.42 -0.54 7.39
CA ASN A 138 15.82 -1.86 7.27
C ASN A 138 15.73 -2.30 5.80
N ASP A 139 15.84 -3.59 5.52
CA ASP A 139 15.88 -4.19 4.19
C ASP A 139 14.95 -5.42 4.02
N GLY A 140 14.10 -5.69 5.02
CA GLY A 140 13.09 -6.75 4.98
C GLY A 140 11.88 -6.40 4.13
N LEU A 141 10.66 -6.48 4.71
CA LEU A 141 9.44 -6.05 4.05
C LEU A 141 9.41 -4.51 3.90
N HIS A 142 9.26 -4.00 2.68
CA HIS A 142 8.99 -2.60 2.40
C HIS A 142 7.50 -2.31 2.56
N PHE A 143 7.11 -1.64 3.64
CA PHE A 143 5.74 -1.25 3.92
C PHE A 143 5.50 0.20 3.48
N ASN A 144 4.78 0.38 2.37
CA ASN A 144 4.52 1.67 1.75
C ASN A 144 3.11 2.15 2.07
N ILE A 145 2.99 3.37 2.56
CA ILE A 145 1.71 3.97 2.96
C ILE A 145 1.35 5.09 1.98
N ALA A 146 0.37 4.86 1.12
CA ALA A 146 -0.18 5.92 0.26
C ALA A 146 -1.08 6.83 1.11
N LEU A 147 -0.56 8.03 1.45
CA LEU A 147 -1.15 8.98 2.37
C LEU A 147 -1.27 10.36 1.71
N ASN A 148 -2.46 10.94 1.73
CA ASN A 148 -2.78 12.14 0.94
C ASN A 148 -2.33 11.95 -0.52
N TYR A 149 -2.64 10.76 -1.03
CA TYR A 149 -2.22 10.28 -2.33
C TYR A 149 -3.38 10.30 -3.34
N GLY A 150 -3.02 10.54 -4.59
CA GLY A 150 -3.89 10.38 -5.74
C GLY A 150 -3.04 10.33 -7.01
N SER A 151 -3.21 9.29 -7.84
CA SER A 151 -2.32 9.06 -8.97
C SER A 151 -2.39 10.17 -10.04
N ARG A 152 -3.57 10.74 -10.28
CA ARG A 152 -3.69 11.88 -11.20
C ARG A 152 -2.87 13.09 -10.74
N GLN A 153 -2.84 13.36 -9.42
CA GLN A 153 -2.05 14.44 -8.84
C GLN A 153 -0.55 14.11 -8.88
N GLU A 154 -0.19 12.86 -8.64
CA GLU A 154 1.18 12.36 -8.76
C GLU A 154 1.73 12.53 -10.17
N ILE A 155 1.00 12.08 -11.20
CA ILE A 155 1.36 12.21 -12.61
C ILE A 155 1.50 13.68 -13.01
N ALA A 156 0.55 14.53 -12.60
CA ALA A 156 0.63 15.97 -12.85
C ALA A 156 1.82 16.64 -12.14
N ARG A 157 2.22 16.13 -10.96
CA ARG A 157 3.44 16.56 -10.25
C ARG A 157 4.69 16.18 -11.05
N ALA A 158 4.78 14.91 -11.49
CA ALA A 158 5.90 14.43 -12.28
C ALA A 158 6.06 15.23 -13.58
N ALA A 159 4.97 15.44 -14.32
CA ALA A 159 4.97 16.25 -15.53
C ALA A 159 5.50 17.69 -15.29
N ARG A 160 5.09 18.35 -14.18
CA ARG A 160 5.61 19.69 -13.84
C ARG A 160 7.08 19.68 -13.49
N ARG A 161 7.58 18.67 -12.78
CA ARG A 161 9.02 18.54 -12.44
C ARG A 161 9.85 18.35 -13.70
N LEU A 162 9.43 17.46 -14.60
CA LEU A 162 10.11 17.22 -15.87
C LEU A 162 10.13 18.49 -16.73
N ALA A 163 9.00 19.18 -16.89
CA ALA A 163 8.95 20.46 -17.60
C ALA A 163 9.87 21.52 -16.97
N GLY A 164 9.94 21.57 -15.62
CA GLY A 164 10.87 22.46 -14.90
C GLY A 164 12.33 22.17 -15.23
N ARG A 165 12.73 20.89 -15.25
CA ARG A 165 14.10 20.47 -15.60
C ARG A 165 14.45 20.79 -17.05
N VAL A 166 13.51 20.67 -17.98
CA VAL A 166 13.72 21.12 -19.37
C VAL A 166 13.90 22.62 -19.45
N LEU A 167 13.07 23.40 -18.75
CA LEU A 167 13.18 24.87 -18.74
C LEU A 167 14.46 25.37 -18.07
N SER A 168 15.01 24.64 -17.10
CA SER A 168 16.30 24.97 -16.46
C SER A 168 17.52 24.50 -17.27
N GLY A 169 17.33 23.73 -18.33
CA GLY A 169 18.43 23.16 -19.13
C GLY A 169 19.10 21.94 -18.48
N GLU A 170 18.49 21.36 -17.45
CA GLU A 170 18.98 20.14 -16.78
C GLU A 170 18.62 18.86 -17.56
N MET A 171 17.73 18.96 -18.54
CA MET A 171 17.18 17.84 -19.30
C MET A 171 16.72 18.32 -20.67
N ASP A 172 16.94 17.55 -21.73
CA ASP A 172 16.37 17.80 -23.04
C ASP A 172 14.92 17.29 -23.13
N LEU A 173 14.10 17.96 -23.95
CA LEU A 173 12.70 17.58 -24.13
C LEU A 173 12.53 16.13 -24.61
N CYS A 174 13.43 15.63 -25.45
CA CYS A 174 13.41 14.27 -25.97
C CYS A 174 13.78 13.20 -24.93
N GLU A 175 14.29 13.58 -23.77
CA GLU A 175 14.59 12.67 -22.65
C GLU A 175 13.35 12.42 -21.75
N ILE A 176 12.22 13.09 -22.02
CA ILE A 176 10.95 12.80 -21.34
C ILE A 176 10.35 11.52 -21.95
N ASP A 177 10.74 10.39 -21.39
CA ASP A 177 10.23 9.06 -21.71
C ASP A 177 9.48 8.43 -20.50
N GLU A 178 9.02 7.19 -20.65
CA GLU A 178 8.32 6.47 -19.57
C GLU A 178 9.22 6.29 -18.32
N ALA A 179 10.51 6.08 -18.51
CA ALA A 179 11.46 5.92 -17.42
C ALA A 179 11.66 7.24 -16.66
N ALA A 180 11.72 8.37 -17.35
CA ALA A 180 11.80 9.69 -16.74
C ALA A 180 10.54 10.00 -15.92
N VAL A 181 9.35 9.69 -16.45
CA VAL A 181 8.10 9.84 -15.71
C VAL A 181 8.11 8.95 -14.46
N SER A 182 8.41 7.66 -14.61
CA SER A 182 8.44 6.69 -13.50
C SER A 182 9.41 7.12 -12.39
N ARG A 183 10.55 7.70 -12.74
CA ARG A 183 11.55 8.23 -11.79
C ARG A 183 11.01 9.38 -10.93
N ASP A 184 10.16 10.22 -11.50
CA ASP A 184 9.58 11.39 -10.83
C ASP A 184 8.26 11.10 -10.09
N LEU A 185 7.71 9.86 -10.17
CA LEU A 185 6.59 9.42 -9.35
C LEU A 185 7.03 9.21 -7.89
N TYR A 186 6.07 9.06 -6.97
CA TYR A 186 6.36 8.77 -5.56
C TYR A 186 7.00 7.38 -5.37
N THR A 187 6.79 6.44 -6.29
CA THR A 187 7.45 5.13 -6.30
C THR A 187 8.85 5.15 -6.91
N GLY A 188 9.28 6.27 -7.48
CA GLY A 188 10.58 6.43 -8.14
C GLY A 188 11.72 6.75 -7.18
N GLU A 189 12.59 7.68 -7.60
CA GLU A 189 13.85 8.02 -6.91
C GLU A 189 13.64 8.45 -5.45
N GLU A 190 12.57 9.20 -5.17
CA GLU A 190 12.25 9.75 -3.85
C GLU A 190 12.08 8.65 -2.77
N ASN A 191 11.64 7.44 -3.15
CA ASN A 191 11.44 6.31 -2.26
C ASN A 191 12.27 5.06 -2.66
N GLY A 192 13.37 5.24 -3.38
CA GLY A 192 14.33 4.18 -3.67
C GLY A 192 13.84 3.15 -4.70
N PHE A 193 13.03 3.59 -5.67
CA PHE A 193 12.55 2.77 -6.79
C PHE A 193 11.73 1.55 -6.35
N ILE A 194 10.58 1.81 -5.72
CA ILE A 194 9.58 0.79 -5.41
C ILE A 194 9.03 0.23 -6.74
N PRO A 195 9.12 -1.08 -7.01
CA PRO A 195 8.63 -1.66 -8.26
C PRO A 195 7.11 -1.53 -8.39
N ASP A 196 6.62 -1.64 -9.62
CA ASP A 196 5.19 -1.69 -9.88
C ASP A 196 4.54 -2.89 -9.17
N PRO A 197 3.28 -2.78 -8.69
CA PRO A 197 2.61 -3.88 -8.02
C PRO A 197 2.29 -5.01 -9.01
N ASP A 198 2.61 -6.23 -8.63
CA ASP A 198 2.18 -7.43 -9.35
C ASP A 198 0.69 -7.69 -9.17
N LEU A 199 0.18 -7.38 -7.97
CA LEU A 199 -1.20 -7.63 -7.58
C LEU A 199 -1.77 -6.44 -6.81
N ILE A 200 -2.98 -6.01 -7.21
CA ILE A 200 -3.77 -5.03 -6.46
C ILE A 200 -5.02 -5.73 -5.92
N ILE A 201 -5.18 -5.68 -4.61
CA ILE A 201 -6.35 -6.22 -3.90
C ILE A 201 -7.25 -5.06 -3.47
N ARG A 202 -8.55 -5.15 -3.73
CA ARG A 202 -9.53 -4.24 -3.16
C ARG A 202 -10.61 -5.00 -2.41
N THR A 203 -10.82 -4.61 -1.15
CA THR A 203 -11.86 -5.16 -0.29
C THR A 203 -13.21 -4.45 -0.47
N SER A 204 -14.28 -5.06 0.01
CA SER A 204 -15.64 -4.53 0.13
C SER A 204 -16.51 -4.52 -1.14
N GLY A 205 -16.19 -5.36 -2.14
CA GLY A 205 -17.03 -5.59 -3.32
C GLY A 205 -17.06 -4.45 -4.34
N GLU A 206 -16.14 -3.47 -4.24
CA GLU A 206 -16.06 -2.37 -5.19
C GLU A 206 -15.01 -2.66 -6.26
N GLU A 207 -15.41 -2.78 -7.52
CA GLU A 207 -14.55 -3.17 -8.64
C GLU A 207 -13.99 -1.96 -9.40
N ARG A 208 -13.17 -1.15 -8.74
CA ARG A 208 -12.45 0.01 -9.30
C ARG A 208 -11.21 0.33 -8.47
N ILE A 209 -10.20 0.98 -9.07
CA ILE A 209 -8.94 1.33 -8.38
C ILE A 209 -8.90 2.73 -7.78
N SER A 210 -9.94 3.53 -7.98
CA SER A 210 -10.18 4.82 -7.28
C SER A 210 -8.97 5.75 -7.22
N ASN A 211 -8.33 6.02 -8.37
CA ASN A 211 -7.18 6.91 -8.47
C ASN A 211 -5.94 6.41 -7.71
N PHE A 212 -5.83 5.09 -7.47
CA PHE A 212 -4.70 4.47 -6.80
C PHE A 212 -3.74 3.86 -7.82
N LEU A 213 -2.47 4.24 -7.78
CA LEU A 213 -1.35 3.71 -8.57
C LEU A 213 -1.66 3.53 -10.07
N LEU A 214 -2.32 4.52 -10.74
CA LEU A 214 -2.76 4.37 -12.15
C LEU A 214 -1.61 4.07 -13.11
N TRP A 215 -0.47 4.71 -12.93
CA TRP A 215 0.71 4.49 -13.75
C TRP A 215 1.31 3.11 -13.47
N GLN A 216 1.51 2.81 -12.20
CA GLN A 216 2.16 1.59 -11.73
C GLN A 216 1.28 0.34 -11.91
N ALA A 217 -0.04 0.51 -12.03
CA ALA A 217 -1.01 -0.57 -12.20
C ALA A 217 -1.11 -1.12 -13.63
N ALA A 218 -0.34 -0.59 -14.59
CA ALA A 218 -0.48 -0.89 -16.01
C ALA A 218 -0.48 -2.39 -16.35
N TYR A 219 0.28 -3.18 -15.58
CA TYR A 219 0.38 -4.65 -15.76
C TYR A 219 0.04 -5.43 -14.48
N SER A 220 -0.57 -4.78 -13.51
CA SER A 220 -0.99 -5.45 -12.27
C SER A 220 -2.18 -6.38 -12.50
N GLU A 221 -2.15 -7.55 -11.88
CA GLU A 221 -3.37 -8.35 -11.69
C GLU A 221 -4.29 -7.67 -10.66
N LEU A 222 -5.60 -7.75 -10.88
CA LEU A 222 -6.58 -7.17 -9.97
C LEU A 222 -7.40 -8.29 -9.30
N THR A 223 -7.60 -8.16 -8.00
CA THR A 223 -8.48 -9.04 -7.23
C THR A 223 -9.41 -8.20 -6.37
N PHE A 224 -10.69 -8.50 -6.44
CA PHE A 224 -11.74 -7.86 -5.68
C PHE A 224 -12.36 -8.89 -4.72
N THR A 225 -12.62 -8.49 -3.47
CA THR A 225 -13.29 -9.34 -2.48
C THR A 225 -14.42 -8.59 -1.79
N ASP A 226 -15.49 -9.29 -1.45
CA ASP A 226 -16.65 -8.74 -0.73
C ASP A 226 -16.36 -8.46 0.74
N SER A 227 -15.29 -9.03 1.30
CA SER A 227 -14.90 -8.82 2.69
C SER A 227 -14.67 -7.33 2.98
N LEU A 228 -15.34 -6.80 4.00
CA LEU A 228 -15.02 -5.46 4.51
C LEU A 228 -13.62 -5.47 5.13
N TRP A 229 -12.83 -4.42 4.92
CA TRP A 229 -11.43 -4.40 5.36
C TRP A 229 -11.20 -4.87 6.81
N PRO A 230 -11.97 -4.46 7.85
CA PRO A 230 -11.79 -4.99 9.20
C PRO A 230 -12.10 -6.48 9.38
N TYR A 231 -12.77 -7.11 8.41
CA TYR A 231 -13.03 -8.56 8.39
C TYR A 231 -12.07 -9.33 7.48
N PHE A 232 -11.24 -8.63 6.71
CA PHE A 232 -10.27 -9.23 5.82
C PHE A 232 -9.16 -9.90 6.63
N THR A 233 -9.07 -11.22 6.56
CA THR A 233 -8.20 -12.03 7.41
C THR A 233 -6.84 -12.32 6.73
N PRO A 234 -5.79 -12.64 7.51
CA PRO A 234 -4.54 -13.17 6.99
C PRO A 234 -4.71 -14.40 6.10
N ASP A 235 -5.65 -15.28 6.42
CA ASP A 235 -5.91 -16.49 5.64
C ASP A 235 -6.55 -16.18 4.28
N GLU A 236 -7.48 -15.19 4.23
CA GLU A 236 -8.05 -14.70 2.96
C GLU A 236 -6.98 -14.02 2.11
N PHE A 237 -6.10 -13.22 2.71
CA PHE A 237 -4.96 -12.61 2.03
C PHE A 237 -4.04 -13.69 1.42
N GLU A 238 -3.66 -14.70 2.19
CA GLU A 238 -2.84 -15.82 1.73
C GLU A 238 -3.51 -16.59 0.60
N GLN A 239 -4.82 -16.86 0.68
CA GLN A 239 -5.55 -17.52 -0.39
C GLN A 239 -5.48 -16.73 -1.71
N ILE A 240 -5.64 -15.40 -1.66
CA ILE A 240 -5.52 -14.53 -2.84
C ILE A 240 -4.09 -14.59 -3.43
N ILE A 241 -3.07 -14.62 -2.57
CA ILE A 241 -1.67 -14.77 -3.02
C ILE A 241 -1.45 -16.13 -3.69
N CYS A 242 -2.02 -17.22 -3.13
CA CYS A 242 -1.95 -18.54 -3.73
C CYS A 242 -2.68 -18.60 -5.08
N ASP A 243 -3.86 -17.98 -5.18
CA ASP A 243 -4.62 -17.91 -6.42
C ASP A 243 -3.86 -17.13 -7.50
N TYR A 244 -3.19 -16.03 -7.11
CA TYR A 244 -2.30 -15.30 -8.01
C TYR A 244 -1.17 -16.19 -8.54
N ALA A 245 -0.51 -16.95 -7.69
CA ALA A 245 0.60 -17.83 -8.08
C ALA A 245 0.20 -18.93 -9.09
N GLN A 246 -1.09 -19.27 -9.15
CA GLN A 246 -1.63 -20.25 -10.11
C GLN A 246 -2.00 -19.64 -11.46
N ARG A 247 -2.05 -18.30 -11.58
CA ARG A 247 -2.41 -17.63 -12.84
C ARG A 247 -1.27 -17.71 -13.86
N GLU A 248 -1.62 -17.99 -15.12
CA GLU A 248 -0.69 -17.84 -16.24
C GLU A 248 -0.65 -16.37 -16.69
N ARG A 249 0.42 -15.66 -16.36
CA ARG A 249 0.61 -14.26 -16.80
C ARG A 249 1.09 -14.23 -18.25
N ARG A 250 0.31 -13.62 -19.13
CA ARG A 250 0.64 -13.43 -20.55
C ARG A 250 0.92 -11.96 -20.81
N PHE A 251 2.18 -11.58 -20.88
CA PHE A 251 2.62 -10.19 -21.12
C PHE A 251 2.57 -9.77 -22.60
N GLY A 252 1.59 -10.25 -23.38
CA GLY A 252 1.40 -9.85 -24.77
C GLY A 252 2.48 -10.29 -25.77
N GLY A 253 3.54 -10.93 -25.33
CA GLY A 253 4.57 -11.55 -26.15
C GLY A 253 4.22 -13.02 -26.44
N ARG A 254 4.19 -13.41 -27.72
CA ARG A 254 4.16 -14.81 -28.15
C ARG A 254 5.56 -15.39 -28.10
#